data_cee9124ea8c51ba2150fd975c7d1d7c4
#
_entry.id   cee9124ea8c51ba2150fd975c7d1d7c4
#
_cell.length_a   1.000
_cell.length_b   1.000
_cell.length_c   1.000
_cell.angle_alpha   90.00
_cell.angle_beta   90.00
_cell.angle_gamma   90.00
#
_symmetry.space_group_name_H-M   'P 1'
#
loop_
_entity.id
_entity.type
_entity.pdbx_description
1 polymer ?
#
loop_
_entity_poly.entity_id
_entity_poly.type
_entity_poly.pdbx_seq_one_letter_code
_entity_poly.pdbx_strand_id
1 'polypeptide(L)'
;MRRKIPSTAALIAFEAAARHESFTRAADELALTQSAICRQIGGLEEFLGLALFRRSRRGVKLTAAGQSYARRIAAQLDAVERDTLSVMGQQGAMSLELAVVPTFGTQWLVPRLRHFQALHPEITVNLTNRTRPFLFADTEFDAAIYFGDADWSGTEAHYLMPEDLQPVCSSALLRDGQPFTTQVLAELPLLQQTTRPYAWRQWFDSLGLKVARDMTGPRLELFSMLAQAAEHGMGVALIPPFLIQRELAEGRLVLAHPHAYRSETRAYYLMIPERKVESAGLVAFRDWLKEEARVWREGALGSCLLGLGLKPRHLGAADRCVTLSVSKDP
;
A
#
# COMPACT_ATOMS: atom_id res chain seq x y z
N MET A 1 24.61 30.98 5.88
CA MET A 1 23.37 31.67 6.34
C MET A 1 22.81 30.94 7.54
N ARG A 2 22.55 31.60 8.69
CA ARG A 2 22.02 30.92 9.90
C ARG A 2 20.53 30.64 9.68
N ARG A 3 20.11 29.36 9.82
CA ARG A 3 18.68 28.99 9.68
C ARG A 3 17.85 29.64 10.79
N LYS A 4 16.71 30.24 10.45
CA LYS A 4 15.73 30.75 11.42
C LYS A 4 14.74 29.65 11.76
N ILE A 5 15.11 28.78 12.69
CA ILE A 5 14.24 27.72 13.21
C ILE A 5 14.12 27.86 14.72
N PRO A 6 12.97 27.53 15.32
CA PRO A 6 12.79 27.45 16.77
C PRO A 6 13.67 26.36 17.38
N SER A 7 13.85 26.38 18.70
CA SER A 7 14.54 25.30 19.39
C SER A 7 13.72 23.98 19.32
N THR A 8 14.41 22.84 19.21
CA THR A 8 13.74 21.52 19.19
C THR A 8 12.92 21.31 20.48
N ALA A 9 13.41 21.77 21.63
CA ALA A 9 12.68 21.69 22.88
C ALA A 9 11.34 22.46 22.84
N ALA A 10 11.32 23.65 22.20
CA ALA A 10 10.08 24.42 22.04
C ALA A 10 9.11 23.74 21.07
N LEU A 11 9.61 23.10 20.01
CA LEU A 11 8.78 22.35 19.06
C LEU A 11 8.17 21.11 19.69
N ILE A 12 8.95 20.34 20.47
CA ILE A 12 8.47 19.15 21.21
C ILE A 12 7.43 19.56 22.27
N ALA A 13 7.70 20.61 23.05
CA ALA A 13 6.76 21.12 24.05
C ALA A 13 5.45 21.60 23.41
N PHE A 14 5.53 22.26 22.25
CA PHE A 14 4.38 22.70 21.49
C PHE A 14 3.56 21.52 20.93
N GLU A 15 4.22 20.51 20.34
CA GLU A 15 3.55 19.32 19.78
C GLU A 15 2.77 18.58 20.88
N ALA A 16 3.41 18.26 22.00
CA ALA A 16 2.78 17.59 23.13
C ALA A 16 1.59 18.40 23.69
N ALA A 17 1.76 19.73 23.88
CA ALA A 17 0.71 20.60 24.34
C ALA A 17 -0.45 20.72 23.32
N ALA A 18 -0.17 20.69 22.04
CA ALA A 18 -1.16 20.72 20.97
C ALA A 18 -2.00 19.43 20.94
N ARG A 19 -1.36 18.28 21.08
CA ARG A 19 -2.01 16.97 21.09
C ARG A 19 -2.90 16.77 22.32
N HIS A 20 -2.43 17.20 23.48
CA HIS A 20 -3.20 17.09 24.72
C HIS A 20 -4.21 18.22 24.95
N GLU A 21 -4.11 19.34 24.24
CA GLU A 21 -4.80 20.61 24.58
C GLU A 21 -4.65 20.97 26.08
N SER A 22 -3.49 20.62 26.67
CA SER A 22 -3.20 20.77 28.10
C SER A 22 -1.70 20.90 28.36
N PHE A 23 -1.30 22.00 28.98
CA PHE A 23 0.10 22.21 29.38
C PHE A 23 0.52 21.30 30.53
N THR A 24 -0.40 20.92 31.40
CA THR A 24 -0.12 20.00 32.50
C THR A 24 0.18 18.59 31.96
N ARG A 25 -0.68 18.07 31.08
CA ARG A 25 -0.46 16.74 30.47
C ARG A 25 0.81 16.71 29.60
N ALA A 26 1.10 17.77 28.89
CA ALA A 26 2.35 17.88 28.14
C ALA A 26 3.57 17.89 29.07
N ALA A 27 3.46 18.55 30.24
CA ALA A 27 4.51 18.55 31.24
C ALA A 27 4.75 17.15 31.84
N ASP A 28 3.67 16.43 32.15
CA ASP A 28 3.71 15.07 32.67
C ASP A 28 4.39 14.12 31.64
N GLU A 29 3.98 14.20 30.38
CA GLU A 29 4.56 13.36 29.31
C GLU A 29 6.05 13.61 29.07
N LEU A 30 6.45 14.89 29.08
CA LEU A 30 7.84 15.27 28.80
C LEU A 30 8.72 15.28 30.04
N ALA A 31 8.22 14.84 31.19
CA ALA A 31 8.90 14.90 32.49
C ALA A 31 9.44 16.31 32.82
N LEU A 32 8.65 17.35 32.50
CA LEU A 32 8.95 18.75 32.74
C LEU A 32 7.94 19.37 33.70
N THR A 33 8.25 20.59 34.20
CA THR A 33 7.26 21.37 34.94
C THR A 33 6.33 22.12 33.98
N GLN A 34 5.08 22.35 34.38
CA GLN A 34 4.13 23.16 33.59
C GLN A 34 4.68 24.56 33.28
N SER A 35 5.45 25.16 34.20
CA SER A 35 6.11 26.46 33.97
C SER A 35 7.19 26.39 32.89
N ALA A 36 7.89 25.25 32.76
CA ALA A 36 8.86 25.05 31.67
C ALA A 36 8.14 24.94 30.31
N ILE A 37 7.05 24.19 30.23
CA ILE A 37 6.22 24.10 29.03
C ILE A 37 5.71 25.50 28.63
N CYS A 38 5.13 26.26 29.59
CA CYS A 38 4.67 27.63 29.32
C CYS A 38 5.77 28.54 28.77
N ARG A 39 7.00 28.44 29.30
CA ARG A 39 8.14 29.22 28.81
C ARG A 39 8.56 28.82 27.40
N GLN A 40 8.62 27.50 27.10
CA GLN A 40 8.96 27.01 25.77
C GLN A 40 7.92 27.49 24.72
N ILE A 41 6.64 27.38 25.04
CA ILE A 41 5.55 27.79 24.15
C ILE A 41 5.54 29.31 24.01
N GLY A 42 5.70 30.08 25.09
CA GLY A 42 5.77 31.53 25.01
C GLY A 42 6.93 32.04 24.17
N GLY A 43 8.12 31.45 24.30
CA GLY A 43 9.28 31.74 23.44
C GLY A 43 9.05 31.35 21.97
N LEU A 44 8.31 30.27 21.71
CA LEU A 44 7.93 29.87 20.35
C LEU A 44 6.94 30.88 19.73
N GLU A 45 5.90 31.30 20.46
CA GLU A 45 4.92 32.30 20.02
C GLU A 45 5.60 33.65 19.75
N GLU A 46 6.51 34.07 20.64
CA GLU A 46 7.32 35.27 20.43
C GLU A 46 8.20 35.17 19.19
N PHE A 47 8.89 34.03 18.98
CA PHE A 47 9.72 33.78 17.80
C PHE A 47 8.91 33.85 16.49
N LEU A 48 7.70 33.31 16.51
CA LEU A 48 6.78 33.30 15.36
C LEU A 48 5.99 34.60 15.19
N GLY A 49 5.93 35.45 16.21
CA GLY A 49 5.15 36.68 16.22
C GLY A 49 3.63 36.47 16.21
N LEU A 50 3.15 35.29 16.64
CA LEU A 50 1.73 34.95 16.65
C LEU A 50 1.39 33.94 17.76
N ALA A 51 0.14 34.02 18.25
CA ALA A 51 -0.35 33.09 19.27
C ALA A 51 -0.75 31.76 18.63
N LEU A 52 -0.25 30.65 19.20
CA LEU A 52 -0.59 29.27 18.80
C LEU A 52 -1.71 28.71 19.69
N PHE A 53 -1.80 29.18 20.93
CA PHE A 53 -2.85 28.81 21.87
C PHE A 53 -3.71 30.00 22.28
N ARG A 54 -4.95 29.70 22.66
CA ARG A 54 -5.85 30.63 23.33
C ARG A 54 -6.33 30.00 24.64
N ARG A 55 -6.48 30.84 25.68
CA ARG A 55 -7.06 30.38 26.94
C ARG A 55 -8.56 30.07 26.77
N SER A 56 -9.01 29.00 27.39
CA SER A 56 -10.42 28.66 27.45
C SER A 56 -10.84 28.37 28.91
N ARG A 57 -12.15 28.29 29.19
CA ARG A 57 -12.65 27.95 30.54
C ARG A 57 -12.23 26.56 31.03
N ARG A 58 -11.81 25.66 30.13
CA ARG A 58 -11.41 24.25 30.37
C ARG A 58 -9.93 23.96 30.08
N GLY A 59 -9.09 24.98 30.02
CA GLY A 59 -7.65 24.83 29.70
C GLY A 59 -7.20 25.68 28.52
N VAL A 60 -6.41 25.14 27.67
CA VAL A 60 -5.89 25.81 26.45
C VAL A 60 -6.44 25.13 25.19
N LYS A 61 -6.65 25.92 24.14
CA LYS A 61 -7.07 25.43 22.83
C LYS A 61 -6.19 26.03 21.76
N LEU A 62 -5.96 25.31 20.69
CA LEU A 62 -5.23 25.82 19.53
C LEU A 62 -5.97 26.93 18.81
N THR A 63 -5.23 27.92 18.33
CA THR A 63 -5.69 28.86 17.31
C THR A 63 -5.71 28.18 15.94
N ALA A 64 -6.28 28.82 14.91
CA ALA A 64 -6.22 28.30 13.54
C ALA A 64 -4.76 28.16 13.06
N ALA A 65 -3.90 29.14 13.40
CA ALA A 65 -2.46 29.08 13.13
C ALA A 65 -1.80 27.91 13.89
N GLY A 66 -2.14 27.74 15.21
CA GLY A 66 -1.66 26.64 16.02
C GLY A 66 -2.04 25.28 15.45
N GLN A 67 -3.29 25.08 14.99
CA GLN A 67 -3.72 23.83 14.36
C GLN A 67 -2.97 23.51 13.07
N SER A 68 -2.76 24.52 12.21
CA SER A 68 -2.01 24.35 10.96
C SER A 68 -0.54 24.02 11.25
N TYR A 69 0.05 24.71 12.23
CA TYR A 69 1.46 24.53 12.60
C TYR A 69 1.68 23.18 13.27
N ALA A 70 0.79 22.77 14.19
CA ALA A 70 0.89 21.49 14.89
C ALA A 70 0.96 20.29 13.94
N ARG A 71 0.08 20.23 12.93
CA ARG A 71 0.10 19.15 11.93
C ARG A 71 1.43 19.06 11.18
N ARG A 72 2.04 20.21 10.85
CA ARG A 72 3.32 20.22 10.12
C ARG A 72 4.48 19.86 11.03
N ILE A 73 4.50 20.38 12.26
CA ILE A 73 5.60 20.11 13.21
C ILE A 73 5.58 18.65 13.66
N ALA A 74 4.42 18.06 13.96
CA ALA A 74 4.32 16.64 14.30
C ALA A 74 4.99 15.77 13.22
N ALA A 75 4.63 15.96 11.94
CA ALA A 75 5.23 15.20 10.84
C ALA A 75 6.76 15.38 10.72
N GLN A 76 7.28 16.58 11.01
CA GLN A 76 8.73 16.82 10.96
C GLN A 76 9.46 16.21 12.17
N LEU A 77 8.87 16.25 13.37
CA LEU A 77 9.45 15.61 14.55
C LEU A 77 9.47 14.09 14.40
N ASP A 78 8.39 13.48 13.87
CA ASP A 78 8.34 12.06 13.53
C ASP A 78 9.43 11.68 12.52
N ALA A 79 9.72 12.55 11.55
CA ALA A 79 10.80 12.33 10.58
C ALA A 79 12.17 12.36 11.26
N VAL A 80 12.44 13.38 12.08
CA VAL A 80 13.71 13.49 12.83
C VAL A 80 13.92 12.29 13.77
N GLU A 81 12.86 11.83 14.44
CA GLU A 81 12.92 10.65 15.29
C GLU A 81 13.25 9.39 14.50
N ARG A 82 12.58 9.16 13.37
CA ARG A 82 12.90 8.02 12.47
C ARG A 82 14.34 8.05 11.98
N ASP A 83 14.83 9.21 11.53
CA ASP A 83 16.20 9.38 11.05
C ASP A 83 17.20 9.08 12.15
N THR A 84 16.91 9.56 13.38
CA THR A 84 17.76 9.32 14.55
C THR A 84 17.80 7.83 14.89
N LEU A 85 16.64 7.17 14.94
CA LEU A 85 16.55 5.73 15.19
C LEU A 85 17.24 4.91 14.10
N SER A 86 17.12 5.35 12.84
CA SER A 86 17.83 4.74 11.71
C SER A 86 19.34 4.77 11.90
N VAL A 87 19.89 5.93 12.24
CA VAL A 87 21.34 6.07 12.50
C VAL A 87 21.78 5.29 13.74
N MET A 88 20.98 5.28 14.79
CA MET A 88 21.28 4.51 16.01
C MET A 88 21.25 2.99 15.78
N GLY A 89 20.38 2.51 14.88
CA GLY A 89 20.29 1.10 14.50
C GLY A 89 21.31 0.65 13.46
N GLN A 90 21.93 1.58 12.74
CA GLN A 90 22.87 1.33 11.64
C GLN A 90 24.33 1.26 12.09
N GLN A 91 24.69 0.37 12.98
CA GLN A 91 26.10 0.01 13.11
C GLN A 91 26.47 -1.03 12.02
N GLY A 92 26.69 -0.55 10.78
CA GLY A 92 27.24 -1.34 9.68
C GLY A 92 26.26 -2.02 8.73
N ALA A 93 24.93 -1.92 8.91
CA ALA A 93 23.92 -2.47 8.00
C ALA A 93 23.46 -1.44 6.96
N MET A 94 23.32 -1.87 5.71
CA MET A 94 22.64 -1.07 4.68
C MET A 94 21.12 -1.11 4.93
N SER A 95 20.46 0.05 4.95
CA SER A 95 19.01 0.15 5.09
C SER A 95 18.37 0.50 3.75
N LEU A 96 17.24 -0.13 3.43
CA LEU A 96 16.38 0.18 2.30
C LEU A 96 15.01 0.62 2.81
N GLU A 97 14.60 1.83 2.46
CA GLU A 97 13.30 2.38 2.77
C GLU A 97 12.36 2.21 1.58
N LEU A 98 11.40 1.31 1.69
CA LEU A 98 10.50 0.97 0.59
C LEU A 98 9.05 1.37 0.90
N ALA A 99 8.44 2.10 -0.04
CA ALA A 99 6.99 2.25 -0.07
C ALA A 99 6.35 1.02 -0.72
N VAL A 100 5.24 0.54 -0.18
CA VAL A 100 4.55 -0.64 -0.73
C VAL A 100 3.03 -0.50 -0.63
N VAL A 101 2.31 -0.99 -1.64
CA VAL A 101 0.86 -1.12 -1.54
C VAL A 101 0.51 -2.21 -0.51
N PRO A 102 -0.36 -1.90 0.49
CA PRO A 102 -0.44 -2.65 1.74
C PRO A 102 -0.68 -4.16 1.59
N THR A 103 -1.70 -4.57 0.83
CA THR A 103 -2.05 -6.00 0.73
C THR A 103 -1.00 -6.79 -0.05
N PHE A 104 -0.38 -6.21 -1.07
CA PHE A 104 0.75 -6.82 -1.77
C PHE A 104 1.95 -7.00 -0.81
N GLY A 105 2.25 -5.95 -0.03
CA GLY A 105 3.30 -6.01 0.97
C GLY A 105 3.10 -7.17 1.94
N THR A 106 1.93 -7.26 2.56
CA THR A 106 1.65 -8.27 3.60
C THR A 106 1.47 -9.68 3.06
N GLN A 107 0.81 -9.85 1.91
CA GLN A 107 0.43 -11.18 1.42
C GLN A 107 1.46 -11.79 0.46
N TRP A 108 2.18 -10.95 -0.31
CA TRP A 108 3.13 -11.47 -1.29
C TRP A 108 4.58 -11.20 -0.94
N LEU A 109 4.94 -9.96 -0.55
CA LEU A 109 6.33 -9.56 -0.33
C LEU A 109 6.89 -10.09 0.99
N VAL A 110 6.24 -9.78 2.13
CA VAL A 110 6.75 -10.12 3.47
C VAL A 110 7.05 -11.61 3.63
N PRO A 111 6.21 -12.56 3.17
CA PRO A 111 6.54 -13.99 3.26
C PRO A 111 7.83 -14.37 2.52
N ARG A 112 8.22 -13.62 1.48
CA ARG A 112 9.42 -13.84 0.67
C ARG A 112 10.67 -13.12 1.18
N LEU A 113 10.52 -12.05 1.95
CA LEU A 113 11.65 -11.30 2.50
C LEU A 113 12.58 -12.15 3.35
N ARG A 114 12.09 -13.23 3.97
CA ARG A 114 12.95 -14.21 4.66
C ARG A 114 14.04 -14.78 3.74
N HIS A 115 13.70 -15.03 2.47
CA HIS A 115 14.66 -15.51 1.46
C HIS A 115 15.69 -14.42 1.14
N PHE A 116 15.25 -13.17 0.95
CA PHE A 116 16.15 -12.04 0.73
C PHE A 116 17.11 -11.84 1.90
N GLN A 117 16.61 -11.86 3.14
CA GLN A 117 17.44 -11.72 4.34
C GLN A 117 18.48 -12.83 4.50
N ALA A 118 18.17 -14.07 4.07
CA ALA A 118 19.12 -15.17 4.09
C ALA A 118 20.25 -14.98 3.07
N LEU A 119 20.00 -14.33 1.93
CA LEU A 119 20.99 -14.01 0.90
C LEU A 119 21.80 -12.74 1.23
N HIS A 120 21.17 -11.78 1.88
CA HIS A 120 21.72 -10.45 2.17
C HIS A 120 21.48 -10.05 3.64
N PRO A 121 22.12 -10.72 4.60
CA PRO A 121 21.92 -10.47 6.02
C PRO A 121 22.37 -9.06 6.46
N GLU A 122 23.23 -8.40 5.68
CA GLU A 122 23.70 -7.04 5.89
C GLU A 122 22.70 -5.96 5.47
N ILE A 123 21.59 -6.33 4.76
CA ILE A 123 20.60 -5.38 4.24
C ILE A 123 19.33 -5.45 5.08
N THR A 124 19.00 -4.35 5.72
CA THR A 124 17.71 -4.19 6.43
C THR A 124 16.67 -3.57 5.47
N VAL A 125 15.51 -4.20 5.32
CA VAL A 125 14.41 -3.69 4.50
C VAL A 125 13.30 -3.16 5.40
N ASN A 126 13.04 -1.87 5.32
CA ASN A 126 11.94 -1.18 6.00
C ASN A 126 10.79 -0.98 5.02
N LEU A 127 9.55 -1.30 5.44
CA LEU A 127 8.37 -1.19 4.61
C LEU A 127 7.40 -0.15 5.17
N THR A 128 7.02 0.82 4.34
CA THR A 128 6.00 1.81 4.68
C THR A 128 4.84 1.70 3.70
N ASN A 129 3.61 1.64 4.22
CA ASN A 129 2.42 1.53 3.40
C ASN A 129 2.11 2.84 2.66
N ARG A 130 1.88 2.75 1.33
CA ARG A 130 1.41 3.84 0.48
C ARG A 130 0.38 3.30 -0.52
N THR A 131 -0.77 3.95 -0.60
CA THR A 131 -1.87 3.56 -1.52
C THR A 131 -1.95 4.44 -2.75
N ARG A 132 -1.23 5.58 -2.75
CA ARG A 132 -1.23 6.57 -3.85
C ARG A 132 0.19 6.97 -4.23
N PRO A 133 0.42 7.38 -5.49
CA PRO A 133 1.67 7.95 -5.92
C PRO A 133 2.05 9.19 -5.08
N PHE A 134 3.33 9.44 -4.99
CA PHE A 134 3.94 10.57 -4.27
C PHE A 134 5.16 11.07 -5.06
N LEU A 135 5.71 12.21 -4.67
CA LEU A 135 6.97 12.70 -5.22
C LEU A 135 8.13 12.10 -4.40
N PHE A 136 8.99 11.31 -5.03
CA PHE A 136 10.16 10.74 -4.36
C PHE A 136 11.07 11.80 -3.76
N ALA A 137 11.16 12.99 -4.37
CA ALA A 137 11.94 14.10 -3.86
C ALA A 137 11.50 14.61 -2.48
N ASP A 138 10.25 14.36 -2.12
CA ASP A 138 9.66 14.76 -0.83
C ASP A 138 9.68 13.63 0.21
N THR A 139 10.39 12.53 -0.07
CA THR A 139 10.42 11.32 0.78
C THR A 139 11.82 10.75 0.87
N GLU A 140 12.03 9.90 1.88
CA GLU A 140 13.28 9.14 2.07
C GLU A 140 13.26 7.76 1.37
N PHE A 141 12.20 7.43 0.63
CA PHE A 141 12.10 6.11 0.01
C PHE A 141 13.15 5.89 -1.08
N ASP A 142 13.74 4.70 -1.07
CA ASP A 142 14.66 4.22 -2.10
C ASP A 142 13.93 3.73 -3.33
N ALA A 143 12.78 3.07 -3.13
CA ALA A 143 11.91 2.60 -4.19
C ALA A 143 10.47 2.45 -3.69
N ALA A 144 9.54 2.19 -4.62
CA ALA A 144 8.15 1.91 -4.31
C ALA A 144 7.64 0.71 -5.09
N ILE A 145 6.93 -0.22 -4.42
CA ILE A 145 6.14 -1.22 -5.11
C ILE A 145 4.72 -0.67 -5.24
N TYR A 146 4.31 -0.47 -6.48
CA TYR A 146 3.09 0.23 -6.82
C TYR A 146 2.28 -0.52 -7.89
N PHE A 147 0.96 -0.35 -7.85
CA PHE A 147 0.08 -0.80 -8.92
C PHE A 147 -0.43 0.38 -9.72
N GLY A 148 -0.18 0.37 -11.02
CA GLY A 148 -0.59 1.43 -11.93
C GLY A 148 0.07 1.28 -13.30
N ASP A 149 0.10 2.39 -14.01
CA ASP A 149 0.82 2.49 -15.27
C ASP A 149 2.34 2.57 -15.00
N ALA A 150 3.15 2.17 -15.98
CA ALA A 150 4.61 2.27 -15.89
C ALA A 150 5.12 3.73 -15.90
N ASP A 151 4.26 4.67 -16.27
CA ASP A 151 4.58 6.10 -16.41
C ASP A 151 4.36 6.85 -15.08
N TRP A 152 5.28 6.67 -14.15
CA TRP A 152 5.36 7.51 -12.96
C TRP A 152 6.56 8.46 -13.10
N SER A 153 6.27 9.74 -13.31
CA SER A 153 7.25 10.77 -13.65
C SER A 153 8.49 10.76 -12.74
N GLY A 154 9.69 10.73 -13.36
CA GLY A 154 10.99 10.73 -12.69
C GLY A 154 11.37 9.39 -12.05
N THR A 155 10.76 8.29 -12.49
CA THR A 155 11.11 6.95 -12.03
C THR A 155 11.34 5.98 -13.18
N GLU A 156 12.20 4.99 -12.95
CA GLU A 156 12.34 3.79 -13.77
C GLU A 156 11.38 2.70 -13.24
N ALA A 157 10.53 2.16 -14.12
CA ALA A 157 9.56 1.15 -13.79
C ALA A 157 10.07 -0.26 -14.12
N HIS A 158 10.18 -1.12 -13.12
CA HIS A 158 10.50 -2.54 -13.30
C HIS A 158 9.24 -3.38 -13.12
N TYR A 159 8.78 -4.02 -14.19
CA TYR A 159 7.59 -4.87 -14.18
C TYR A 159 7.74 -6.06 -13.22
N LEU A 160 6.75 -6.28 -12.37
CA LEU A 160 6.69 -7.43 -11.47
C LEU A 160 5.64 -8.45 -11.90
N MET A 161 4.35 -8.08 -11.93
CA MET A 161 3.27 -9.01 -12.26
C MET A 161 1.97 -8.30 -12.62
N PRO A 162 1.04 -8.97 -13.35
CA PRO A 162 -0.28 -8.43 -13.64
C PRO A 162 -1.17 -8.44 -12.39
N GLU A 163 -2.28 -7.70 -12.46
CA GLU A 163 -3.39 -7.78 -11.52
C GLU A 163 -4.59 -8.41 -12.22
N ASP A 164 -4.90 -9.67 -11.88
CA ASP A 164 -6.06 -10.40 -12.40
C ASP A 164 -7.19 -10.30 -11.38
N LEU A 165 -8.16 -9.43 -11.62
CA LEU A 165 -9.30 -9.24 -10.72
C LEU A 165 -10.35 -10.34 -10.96
N GLN A 166 -10.61 -11.17 -9.95
CA GLN A 166 -11.67 -12.18 -9.98
C GLN A 166 -12.73 -11.91 -8.90
N PRO A 167 -14.02 -12.17 -9.20
CA PRO A 167 -15.06 -12.14 -8.19
C PRO A 167 -14.85 -13.22 -7.14
N VAL A 168 -14.84 -12.83 -5.87
CA VAL A 168 -14.72 -13.73 -4.72
C VAL A 168 -15.80 -13.42 -3.69
N CYS A 169 -16.26 -14.45 -2.99
CA CYS A 169 -17.24 -14.32 -1.92
C CYS A 169 -17.01 -15.38 -0.84
N SER A 170 -17.74 -15.28 0.27
CA SER A 170 -17.83 -16.37 1.24
C SER A 170 -18.41 -17.62 0.62
N SER A 171 -17.88 -18.80 0.96
CA SER A 171 -18.42 -20.09 0.52
C SER A 171 -19.91 -20.26 0.90
N ALA A 172 -20.36 -19.63 1.97
CA ALA A 172 -21.75 -19.65 2.41
C ALA A 172 -22.73 -18.93 1.46
N LEU A 173 -22.23 -18.03 0.57
CA LEU A 173 -23.06 -17.34 -0.43
C LEU A 173 -23.34 -18.20 -1.66
N LEU A 174 -22.49 -19.20 -1.95
CA LEU A 174 -22.70 -20.07 -3.10
C LEU A 174 -23.81 -21.10 -2.80
N ARG A 175 -24.86 -21.09 -3.62
CA ARG A 175 -25.86 -22.18 -3.62
C ARG A 175 -25.25 -23.38 -4.33
N ASP A 176 -25.31 -24.55 -3.68
CA ASP A 176 -24.81 -25.82 -4.23
C ASP A 176 -23.29 -25.80 -4.63
N GLY A 177 -22.51 -24.86 -4.08
CA GLY A 177 -21.09 -24.73 -4.37
C GLY A 177 -20.73 -24.31 -5.79
N GLN A 178 -21.73 -23.90 -6.62
CA GLN A 178 -21.52 -23.52 -8.01
C GLN A 178 -21.25 -22.01 -8.16
N PRO A 179 -20.31 -21.60 -9.01
CA PRO A 179 -20.07 -20.19 -9.33
C PRO A 179 -21.33 -19.52 -9.88
N PHE A 180 -21.48 -18.24 -9.60
CA PHE A 180 -22.61 -17.46 -10.12
C PHE A 180 -22.48 -17.21 -11.62
N THR A 181 -23.62 -17.09 -12.30
CA THR A 181 -23.65 -16.49 -13.62
C THR A 181 -23.43 -14.98 -13.53
N THR A 182 -23.02 -14.36 -14.62
CA THR A 182 -22.79 -12.90 -14.68
C THR A 182 -24.04 -12.11 -14.30
N GLN A 183 -25.24 -12.59 -14.71
CA GLN A 183 -26.53 -11.98 -14.40
C GLN A 183 -26.84 -12.01 -12.91
N VAL A 184 -26.58 -13.14 -12.25
CA VAL A 184 -26.77 -13.27 -10.79
C VAL A 184 -25.81 -12.35 -10.05
N LEU A 185 -24.53 -12.28 -10.48
CA LEU A 185 -23.54 -11.35 -9.90
C LEU A 185 -23.99 -9.89 -9.97
N ALA A 186 -24.63 -9.48 -11.07
CA ALA A 186 -25.11 -8.11 -11.24
C ALA A 186 -26.17 -7.68 -10.21
N GLU A 187 -26.86 -8.64 -9.59
CA GLU A 187 -27.90 -8.39 -8.57
C GLU A 187 -27.40 -8.51 -7.13
N LEU A 188 -26.20 -9.07 -6.93
CA LEU A 188 -25.61 -9.22 -5.59
C LEU A 188 -25.02 -7.89 -5.08
N PRO A 189 -24.85 -7.74 -3.75
CA PRO A 189 -24.10 -6.63 -3.18
C PRO A 189 -22.64 -6.67 -3.66
N LEU A 190 -22.21 -5.62 -4.38
CA LEU A 190 -20.85 -5.49 -4.90
C LEU A 190 -20.00 -4.64 -3.96
N LEU A 191 -18.89 -5.20 -3.46
CA LEU A 191 -17.93 -4.46 -2.63
C LEU A 191 -16.98 -3.66 -3.52
N GLN A 192 -16.84 -2.36 -3.25
CA GLN A 192 -16.09 -1.42 -4.08
C GLN A 192 -14.71 -1.15 -3.48
N GLN A 193 -13.68 -1.10 -4.32
CA GLN A 193 -12.36 -0.66 -3.89
C GLN A 193 -12.12 0.81 -4.24
N THR A 194 -11.75 1.63 -3.25
CA THR A 194 -11.57 3.08 -3.46
C THR A 194 -10.42 3.41 -4.41
N THR A 195 -9.38 2.58 -4.47
CA THR A 195 -8.23 2.75 -5.37
C THR A 195 -8.47 2.19 -6.78
N ARG A 196 -9.57 1.44 -6.99
CA ARG A 196 -10.02 0.91 -8.29
C ARG A 196 -11.52 1.23 -8.50
N PRO A 197 -11.91 2.50 -8.59
CA PRO A 197 -13.33 2.88 -8.55
C PRO A 197 -14.16 2.33 -9.73
N TYR A 198 -13.51 1.94 -10.82
CA TYR A 198 -14.16 1.41 -12.03
C TYR A 198 -13.96 -0.09 -12.21
N ALA A 199 -13.42 -0.83 -11.22
CA ALA A 199 -13.07 -2.23 -11.36
C ALA A 199 -14.27 -3.11 -11.77
N TRP A 200 -15.41 -2.99 -11.09
CA TRP A 200 -16.61 -3.74 -11.45
C TRP A 200 -17.17 -3.37 -12.83
N ARG A 201 -17.16 -2.10 -13.19
CA ARG A 201 -17.58 -1.67 -14.55
C ARG A 201 -16.71 -2.30 -15.60
N GLN A 202 -15.38 -2.22 -15.46
CA GLN A 202 -14.43 -2.82 -16.40
C GLN A 202 -14.58 -4.34 -16.46
N TRP A 203 -14.85 -4.98 -15.32
CA TRP A 203 -15.07 -6.41 -15.27
C TRP A 203 -16.35 -6.82 -16.04
N PHE A 204 -17.48 -6.14 -15.82
CA PHE A 204 -18.72 -6.41 -16.56
C PHE A 204 -18.60 -6.05 -18.04
N ASP A 205 -17.98 -4.93 -18.38
CA ASP A 205 -17.75 -4.50 -19.77
C ASP A 205 -16.92 -5.53 -20.54
N SER A 206 -15.92 -6.17 -19.89
CA SER A 206 -15.10 -7.22 -20.51
C SER A 206 -15.89 -8.49 -20.89
N LEU A 207 -17.10 -8.66 -20.32
CA LEU A 207 -18.05 -9.71 -20.64
C LEU A 207 -19.22 -9.20 -21.52
N GLY A 208 -19.13 -7.94 -22.01
CA GLY A 208 -20.17 -7.33 -22.84
C GLY A 208 -21.45 -6.98 -22.08
N LEU A 209 -21.44 -6.94 -20.75
CA LEU A 209 -22.62 -6.64 -19.93
C LEU A 209 -22.52 -5.25 -19.30
N LYS A 210 -23.58 -4.44 -19.46
CA LYS A 210 -23.73 -3.15 -18.79
C LYS A 210 -24.64 -3.28 -17.58
N VAL A 211 -24.12 -2.96 -16.40
CA VAL A 211 -24.84 -3.09 -15.12
C VAL A 211 -25.00 -1.71 -14.50
N ALA A 212 -26.25 -1.28 -14.29
CA ALA A 212 -26.55 0.06 -13.77
C ALA A 212 -26.01 0.30 -12.34
N ARG A 213 -25.84 -0.76 -11.54
CA ARG A 213 -25.42 -0.70 -10.14
C ARG A 213 -23.96 -1.10 -9.91
N ASP A 214 -23.16 -1.21 -10.97
CA ASP A 214 -21.76 -1.67 -10.94
C ASP A 214 -20.83 -0.82 -10.05
N MET A 215 -21.19 0.42 -9.75
CA MET A 215 -20.43 1.33 -8.90
C MET A 215 -21.10 1.58 -7.53
N THR A 216 -22.14 0.82 -7.19
CA THR A 216 -22.85 0.97 -5.92
C THR A 216 -22.36 -0.06 -4.90
N GLY A 217 -22.41 0.29 -3.61
CA GLY A 217 -22.04 -0.60 -2.50
C GLY A 217 -20.98 0.00 -1.56
N PRO A 218 -20.66 -0.71 -0.48
CA PRO A 218 -19.64 -0.30 0.49
C PRO A 218 -18.28 -0.11 -0.20
N ARG A 219 -17.57 0.96 0.18
CA ARG A 219 -16.26 1.31 -0.39
C ARG A 219 -15.16 1.06 0.64
N LEU A 220 -14.21 0.20 0.30
CA LEU A 220 -13.09 -0.19 1.15
C LEU A 220 -11.79 0.12 0.43
N GLU A 221 -10.75 0.52 1.17
CA GLU A 221 -9.51 0.98 0.54
C GLU A 221 -8.59 -0.17 0.16
N LEU A 222 -8.50 -1.21 0.99
CA LEU A 222 -7.52 -2.29 0.85
C LEU A 222 -8.18 -3.59 0.39
N PHE A 223 -7.46 -4.38 -0.40
CA PHE A 223 -7.91 -5.74 -0.75
C PHE A 223 -8.08 -6.63 0.48
N SER A 224 -7.28 -6.46 1.53
CA SER A 224 -7.45 -7.18 2.78
C SER A 224 -8.77 -6.85 3.48
N MET A 225 -9.23 -5.59 3.42
CA MET A 225 -10.54 -5.20 3.93
C MET A 225 -11.68 -5.78 3.09
N LEU A 226 -11.51 -5.79 1.75
CA LEU A 226 -12.47 -6.42 0.83
C LEU A 226 -12.58 -7.93 1.09
N ALA A 227 -11.44 -8.62 1.30
CA ALA A 227 -11.41 -10.03 1.62
C ALA A 227 -12.17 -10.34 2.91
N GLN A 228 -11.92 -9.57 3.97
CA GLN A 228 -12.63 -9.71 5.24
C GLN A 228 -14.14 -9.45 5.10
N ALA A 229 -14.53 -8.39 4.39
CA ALA A 229 -15.94 -8.09 4.17
C ALA A 229 -16.65 -9.20 3.37
N ALA A 230 -15.99 -9.73 2.33
CA ALA A 230 -16.50 -10.84 1.54
C ALA A 230 -16.61 -12.13 2.37
N GLU A 231 -15.60 -12.45 3.18
CA GLU A 231 -15.60 -13.60 4.09
C GLU A 231 -16.77 -13.56 5.08
N HIS A 232 -17.09 -12.38 5.61
CA HIS A 232 -18.23 -12.18 6.49
C HIS A 232 -19.59 -12.04 5.77
N GLY A 233 -19.65 -12.36 4.48
CA GLY A 233 -20.89 -12.41 3.72
C GLY A 233 -21.50 -11.05 3.36
N MET A 234 -20.72 -9.94 3.42
CA MET A 234 -21.23 -8.61 3.08
C MET A 234 -21.48 -8.42 1.58
N GLY A 235 -21.01 -9.34 0.72
CA GLY A 235 -21.18 -9.30 -0.72
C GLY A 235 -20.04 -9.96 -1.48
N VAL A 236 -19.94 -9.62 -2.77
CA VAL A 236 -18.89 -10.11 -3.67
C VAL A 236 -17.84 -9.02 -3.88
N ALA A 237 -16.57 -9.40 -3.84
CA ALA A 237 -15.44 -8.50 -4.05
C ALA A 237 -14.65 -8.90 -5.31
N LEU A 238 -14.05 -7.92 -6.00
CA LEU A 238 -13.03 -8.17 -7.02
C LEU A 238 -11.66 -8.13 -6.36
N ILE A 239 -10.99 -9.28 -6.29
CA ILE A 239 -9.68 -9.41 -5.65
C ILE A 239 -8.77 -10.30 -6.51
N PRO A 240 -7.48 -9.94 -6.69
CA PRO A 240 -6.52 -10.85 -7.29
C PRO A 240 -6.32 -12.09 -6.41
N PRO A 241 -6.52 -13.32 -6.90
CA PRO A 241 -6.43 -14.55 -6.11
C PRO A 241 -5.10 -14.72 -5.38
N PHE A 242 -4.00 -14.19 -5.95
CA PHE A 242 -2.68 -14.30 -5.31
C PHE A 242 -2.55 -13.50 -4.00
N LEU A 243 -3.45 -12.55 -3.74
CA LEU A 243 -3.49 -11.77 -2.49
C LEU A 243 -4.34 -12.42 -1.39
N ILE A 244 -5.05 -13.52 -1.70
CA ILE A 244 -5.96 -14.23 -0.79
C ILE A 244 -5.77 -15.74 -0.86
N GLN A 245 -4.55 -16.19 -1.14
CA GLN A 245 -4.26 -17.61 -1.31
C GLN A 245 -4.62 -18.46 -0.08
N ARG A 246 -4.40 -17.91 1.11
CA ARG A 246 -4.72 -18.56 2.37
C ARG A 246 -6.22 -18.73 2.54
N GLU A 247 -6.99 -17.68 2.31
CA GLU A 247 -8.46 -17.68 2.42
C GLU A 247 -9.10 -18.66 1.43
N LEU A 248 -8.55 -18.74 0.21
CA LEU A 248 -8.97 -19.72 -0.79
C LEU A 248 -8.60 -21.15 -0.39
N ALA A 249 -7.38 -21.39 0.10
CA ALA A 249 -6.93 -22.72 0.53
C ALA A 249 -7.70 -23.24 1.75
N GLU A 250 -8.08 -22.34 2.66
CA GLU A 250 -8.90 -22.67 3.84
C GLU A 250 -10.41 -22.75 3.53
N GLY A 251 -10.84 -22.45 2.30
CA GLY A 251 -12.24 -22.48 1.87
C GLY A 251 -13.11 -21.38 2.50
N ARG A 252 -12.51 -20.36 3.13
CA ARG A 252 -13.23 -19.22 3.70
C ARG A 252 -13.74 -18.27 2.61
N LEU A 253 -12.93 -18.09 1.56
CA LEU A 253 -13.31 -17.44 0.33
C LEU A 253 -13.29 -18.45 -0.82
N VAL A 254 -14.15 -18.22 -1.80
CA VAL A 254 -14.23 -19.02 -3.03
C VAL A 254 -14.35 -18.08 -4.23
N LEU A 255 -13.93 -18.57 -5.41
CA LEU A 255 -14.15 -17.85 -6.67
C LEU A 255 -15.66 -17.86 -7.00
N ALA A 256 -16.25 -16.68 -7.01
CA ALA A 256 -17.67 -16.50 -7.30
C ALA A 256 -18.01 -16.58 -8.80
N HIS A 257 -16.99 -16.39 -9.66
CA HIS A 257 -17.10 -16.49 -11.12
C HIS A 257 -15.72 -16.84 -11.71
N PRO A 258 -15.65 -17.67 -12.79
CA PRO A 258 -14.36 -18.09 -13.36
C PRO A 258 -13.62 -16.99 -14.13
N HIS A 259 -14.33 -15.98 -14.65
CA HIS A 259 -13.74 -14.92 -15.45
C HIS A 259 -12.87 -13.99 -14.59
N ALA A 260 -11.65 -13.73 -15.08
CA ALA A 260 -10.73 -12.75 -14.52
C ALA A 260 -10.63 -11.55 -15.47
N TYR A 261 -10.64 -10.34 -14.91
CA TYR A 261 -10.34 -9.12 -15.67
C TYR A 261 -8.89 -8.70 -15.41
N ARG A 262 -8.15 -8.48 -16.49
CA ARG A 262 -6.77 -7.95 -16.47
C ARG A 262 -6.73 -6.63 -17.24
N SER A 263 -6.14 -5.60 -16.63
CA SER A 263 -5.84 -4.38 -17.36
C SER A 263 -4.68 -4.61 -18.33
N GLU A 264 -4.75 -4.06 -19.53
CA GLU A 264 -3.69 -4.14 -20.53
C GLU A 264 -2.51 -3.19 -20.21
N THR A 265 -2.78 -2.09 -19.49
CA THR A 265 -1.79 -1.02 -19.26
C THR A 265 -1.27 -0.99 -17.83
N ARG A 266 -1.99 -1.58 -16.87
CA ARG A 266 -1.69 -1.46 -15.43
C ARG A 266 -1.24 -2.78 -14.85
N ALA A 267 -0.17 -2.71 -14.04
CA ALA A 267 0.43 -3.87 -13.40
C ALA A 267 1.10 -3.47 -12.07
N TYR A 268 1.66 -4.43 -11.35
CA TYR A 268 2.57 -4.15 -10.24
C TYR A 268 3.98 -3.90 -10.78
N TYR A 269 4.57 -2.79 -10.33
CA TYR A 269 5.93 -2.37 -10.68
C TYR A 269 6.73 -2.07 -9.43
N LEU A 270 8.04 -2.29 -9.49
CA LEU A 270 9.01 -1.63 -8.63
C LEU A 270 9.43 -0.32 -9.32
N MET A 271 9.14 0.81 -8.69
CA MET A 271 9.44 2.14 -9.16
C MET A 271 10.69 2.64 -8.43
N ILE A 272 11.74 2.99 -9.17
CA ILE A 272 13.01 3.51 -8.65
C ILE A 272 13.21 4.94 -9.16
N PRO A 273 13.53 5.95 -8.31
CA PRO A 273 13.75 7.32 -8.78
C PRO A 273 15.02 7.42 -9.63
N GLU A 274 14.90 7.94 -10.87
CA GLU A 274 16.00 8.05 -11.86
C GLU A 274 17.22 8.85 -11.36
N ARG A 275 17.01 9.80 -10.46
CA ARG A 275 18.07 10.70 -9.97
C ARG A 275 18.80 10.17 -8.73
N LYS A 276 18.38 9.06 -8.19
CA LYS A 276 19.01 8.45 -7.02
C LYS A 276 20.13 7.53 -7.50
N VAL A 277 21.35 7.73 -6.98
CA VAL A 277 22.44 6.78 -7.20
C VAL A 277 22.00 5.44 -6.60
N GLU A 278 21.89 4.41 -7.42
CA GLU A 278 21.53 3.07 -6.94
C GLU A 278 22.57 2.58 -5.93
N SER A 279 22.16 2.39 -4.68
CA SER A 279 23.00 1.71 -3.70
C SER A 279 23.13 0.23 -4.05
N ALA A 280 24.23 -0.41 -3.66
CA ALA A 280 24.41 -1.85 -3.86
C ALA A 280 23.26 -2.67 -3.26
N GLY A 281 22.71 -2.22 -2.13
CA GLY A 281 21.53 -2.84 -1.51
C GLY A 281 20.27 -2.73 -2.35
N LEU A 282 20.04 -1.58 -3.00
CA LEU A 282 18.88 -1.39 -3.88
C LEU A 282 18.98 -2.25 -5.15
N VAL A 283 20.17 -2.35 -5.73
CA VAL A 283 20.45 -3.24 -6.87
C VAL A 283 20.17 -4.69 -6.51
N ALA A 284 20.71 -5.15 -5.36
CA ALA A 284 20.49 -6.53 -4.90
C ALA A 284 18.99 -6.82 -4.66
N PHE A 285 18.26 -5.87 -4.02
CA PHE A 285 16.84 -6.02 -3.77
C PHE A 285 16.02 -6.03 -5.07
N ARG A 286 16.31 -5.11 -6.01
CA ARG A 286 15.65 -5.04 -7.32
C ARG A 286 15.79 -6.36 -8.08
N ASP A 287 17.02 -6.87 -8.17
CA ASP A 287 17.33 -8.07 -8.97
C ASP A 287 16.69 -9.31 -8.32
N TRP A 288 16.77 -9.44 -7.00
CA TRP A 288 16.07 -10.47 -6.25
C TRP A 288 14.54 -10.40 -6.45
N LEU A 289 13.95 -9.21 -6.31
CA LEU A 289 12.49 -9.03 -6.42
C LEU A 289 11.98 -9.38 -7.83
N LYS A 290 12.73 -9.00 -8.88
CA LYS A 290 12.42 -9.34 -10.28
C LYS A 290 12.45 -10.85 -10.50
N GLU A 291 13.42 -11.53 -9.91
CA GLU A 291 13.54 -12.98 -10.00
C GLU A 291 12.41 -13.70 -9.26
N GLU A 292 12.09 -13.30 -8.02
CA GLU A 292 10.96 -13.82 -7.27
C GLU A 292 9.62 -13.64 -8.04
N ALA A 293 9.42 -12.46 -8.64
CA ALA A 293 8.26 -12.20 -9.47
C ALA A 293 8.23 -13.04 -10.75
N ARG A 294 9.38 -13.29 -11.38
CA ARG A 294 9.50 -14.16 -12.56
C ARG A 294 9.14 -15.60 -12.22
N VAL A 295 9.77 -16.15 -11.19
CA VAL A 295 9.52 -17.53 -10.72
C VAL A 295 8.03 -17.70 -10.34
N TRP A 296 7.46 -16.71 -9.67
CA TRP A 296 6.04 -16.76 -9.31
C TRP A 296 5.14 -16.80 -10.55
N ARG A 297 5.37 -15.96 -11.55
CA ARG A 297 4.58 -15.94 -12.80
C ARG A 297 4.67 -17.26 -13.56
N GLU A 298 5.86 -17.84 -13.66
CA GLU A 298 6.09 -19.12 -14.35
C GLU A 298 5.42 -20.29 -13.61
N GLY A 299 5.48 -20.29 -12.27
CA GLY A 299 4.77 -21.26 -11.42
C GLY A 299 3.25 -21.14 -11.53
N ALA A 300 2.72 -19.92 -11.59
CA ALA A 300 1.29 -19.67 -11.79
C ALA A 300 0.81 -20.15 -13.18
N LEU A 301 1.61 -19.92 -14.23
CA LEU A 301 1.34 -20.44 -15.59
C LEU A 301 1.35 -21.96 -15.61
N GLY A 302 2.30 -22.60 -14.92
CA GLY A 302 2.37 -24.05 -14.80
C GLY A 302 1.14 -24.67 -14.11
N SER A 303 0.66 -24.03 -13.05
CA SER A 303 -0.56 -24.47 -12.33
C SER A 303 -1.83 -24.30 -13.17
N CYS A 304 -1.91 -23.24 -13.97
CA CYS A 304 -3.03 -23.01 -14.89
C CYS A 304 -3.06 -24.07 -16.01
N LEU A 305 -1.90 -24.43 -16.57
CA LEU A 305 -1.77 -25.48 -17.60
C LEU A 305 -2.10 -26.88 -17.06
N LEU A 306 -1.72 -27.17 -15.82
CA LEU A 306 -2.06 -28.44 -15.15
C LEU A 306 -3.56 -28.56 -14.89
N GLY A 307 -4.23 -27.46 -14.51
CA GLY A 307 -5.68 -27.40 -14.34
C GLY A 307 -6.46 -27.59 -15.65
N LEU A 308 -5.83 -27.33 -16.80
CA LEU A 308 -6.38 -27.56 -18.15
C LEU A 308 -5.99 -28.92 -18.76
N GLY A 309 -5.26 -29.77 -18.01
CA GLY A 309 -4.82 -31.09 -18.49
C GLY A 309 -3.66 -31.03 -19.53
N LEU A 310 -3.03 -29.89 -19.69
CA LEU A 310 -1.91 -29.70 -20.64
C LEU A 310 -0.56 -29.88 -19.91
N LYS A 311 0.24 -30.86 -20.34
CA LYS A 311 1.59 -31.05 -19.80
C LYS A 311 2.52 -29.91 -20.30
N PRO A 312 3.32 -29.29 -19.42
CA PRO A 312 4.31 -28.30 -19.84
C PRO A 312 5.35 -28.97 -20.75
N ARG A 313 5.38 -28.59 -22.03
CA ARG A 313 6.53 -28.85 -22.89
C ARG A 313 7.60 -27.82 -22.57
N HIS A 314 8.85 -28.25 -22.40
CA HIS A 314 10.01 -27.39 -22.27
C HIS A 314 10.03 -26.37 -23.42
N LEU A 315 9.68 -25.14 -23.16
CA LEU A 315 9.82 -24.02 -24.08
C LEU A 315 11.15 -23.35 -23.74
N GLY A 316 12.10 -23.54 -24.69
CA GLY A 316 13.34 -22.78 -24.71
C GLY A 316 13.06 -21.28 -24.87
N ALA A 317 13.98 -20.49 -24.34
CA ALA A 317 13.98 -19.04 -24.44
C ALA A 317 13.83 -18.58 -25.90
N ALA A 318 12.72 -17.93 -26.19
CA ALA A 318 12.48 -16.86 -27.16
C ALA A 318 11.01 -16.79 -27.59
N ASP A 319 10.48 -15.60 -27.51
CA ASP A 319 9.39 -15.02 -28.31
C ASP A 319 7.96 -15.60 -28.33
N ARG A 320 7.05 -14.65 -28.18
CA ARG A 320 5.72 -14.45 -28.74
C ARG A 320 4.51 -14.66 -27.83
N CYS A 321 3.88 -13.52 -27.59
CA CYS A 321 2.43 -13.39 -27.47
C CYS A 321 1.73 -14.27 -28.52
N VAL A 322 0.97 -15.27 -28.06
CA VAL A 322 0.05 -16.02 -28.91
C VAL A 322 -1.38 -15.61 -28.52
N THR A 323 -1.95 -14.78 -29.34
CA THR A 323 -3.39 -14.59 -29.43
C THR A 323 -4.03 -15.91 -29.87
N LEU A 324 -4.78 -16.56 -29.01
CA LEU A 324 -5.64 -17.68 -29.40
C LEU A 324 -6.91 -17.11 -30.06
N SER A 325 -6.93 -17.10 -31.36
CA SER A 325 -8.16 -16.99 -32.14
C SER A 325 -8.91 -18.34 -32.08
N VAL A 326 -10.11 -18.31 -31.53
CA VAL A 326 -11.06 -19.43 -31.64
C VAL A 326 -11.55 -19.48 -33.08
N SER A 327 -11.16 -20.50 -33.85
CA SER A 327 -11.79 -20.78 -35.12
C SER A 327 -13.15 -21.42 -34.86
N LYS A 328 -14.17 -20.76 -35.33
CA LYS A 328 -15.49 -21.37 -35.67
C LYS A 328 -15.30 -22.06 -37.00
N ASP A 329 -15.67 -23.35 -37.06
CA ASP A 329 -16.21 -23.96 -38.29
C ASP A 329 -16.76 -25.37 -37.99
N PRO A 330 -17.67 -25.92 -38.82
CA PRO A 330 -19.11 -25.57 -38.91
C PRO A 330 -20.00 -26.60 -38.22
#